data_53de2b3e0b33d68acb60bc4dce6dd210
#
_entry.id   53de2b3e0b33d68acb60bc4dce6dd210
#
_cell.length_a   1.000
_cell.length_b   1.000
_cell.length_c   1.000
_cell.angle_alpha   90.00
_cell.angle_beta   90.00
_cell.angle_gamma   90.00
#
_symmetry.space_group_name_H-M   'P 1'
#
loop_
_entity.id
_entity.type
_entity.pdbx_description
1 polymer ?
#
loop_
_entity_poly.entity_id
_entity_poly.type
_entity_poly.pdbx_seq_one_letter_code
_entity_poly.pdbx_strand_id
1 'polypeptide(L)'
;MKTNKVLKEMKDDTLEVKVHGHAGEQLAVVVWSDAAWANRPDLSSTLGFFAGITTAKILEGGRHGVTPIHHKTSKAKRKARSSLSAEVQALADAEQELLFTRLQLAVFFAIRCAGTMSPRP
;
A
#
# COMPACT_ATOMS: atom_id res chain seq x y z
N MET A 1 23.61 -23.36 2.28
CA MET A 1 23.41 -22.63 1.77
C MET A 1 22.50 -21.75 0.86
N LYS A 2 21.23 -22.05 0.67
CA LYS A 2 20.32 -21.13 -0.05
C LYS A 2 20.16 -19.78 0.67
N THR A 3 20.16 -19.75 2.01
CA THR A 3 19.98 -18.55 2.82
C THR A 3 21.11 -17.53 2.66
N ASN A 4 22.37 -17.99 2.53
CA ASN A 4 23.51 -17.08 2.36
C ASN A 4 23.54 -16.42 0.96
N LYS A 5 23.06 -17.13 -0.06
CA LYS A 5 22.93 -16.60 -1.41
C LYS A 5 21.89 -15.47 -1.45
N VAL A 6 20.72 -15.71 -0.84
CA VAL A 6 19.64 -14.72 -0.74
C VAL A 6 20.11 -13.47 0.02
N LEU A 7 20.81 -13.64 1.15
CA LEU A 7 21.33 -12.51 1.92
C LEU A 7 22.37 -11.70 1.13
N LYS A 8 23.20 -12.36 0.32
CA LYS A 8 24.16 -11.68 -0.54
C LYS A 8 23.45 -10.90 -1.65
N GLU A 9 22.48 -11.52 -2.31
CA GLU A 9 21.66 -10.86 -3.34
C GLU A 9 20.91 -9.65 -2.77
N MET A 10 20.37 -9.74 -1.55
CA MET A 10 19.72 -8.62 -0.87
C MET A 10 20.68 -7.48 -0.51
N LYS A 11 21.95 -7.75 -0.23
CA LYS A 11 22.96 -6.73 0.02
C LYS A 11 23.42 -6.03 -1.26
N ASP A 12 23.47 -6.78 -2.36
CA ASP A 12 23.95 -6.28 -3.64
C ASP A 12 22.84 -5.57 -4.43
N ASP A 13 21.57 -5.90 -4.13
CA ASP A 13 20.38 -5.33 -4.79
C ASP A 13 19.80 -4.19 -3.92
N THR A 14 20.23 -2.97 -4.24
CA THR A 14 19.72 -1.76 -3.59
C THR A 14 18.43 -1.29 -4.27
N LEU A 15 17.32 -1.42 -3.57
CA LEU A 15 16.04 -0.88 -4.01
C LEU A 15 15.91 0.59 -3.58
N GLU A 16 15.79 1.49 -4.55
CA GLU A 16 15.49 2.89 -4.26
C GLU A 16 13.99 3.12 -4.21
N VAL A 17 13.52 3.71 -3.11
CA VAL A 17 12.14 4.18 -2.98
C VAL A 17 12.11 5.67 -3.32
N LYS A 18 11.42 6.02 -4.41
CA LYS A 18 11.25 7.42 -4.80
C LYS A 18 10.06 8.04 -4.07
N VAL A 19 10.30 9.18 -3.45
CA VAL A 19 9.27 10.02 -2.88
C VAL A 19 9.00 11.17 -3.84
N HIS A 20 7.74 11.28 -4.28
CA HIS A 20 7.32 12.33 -5.21
C HIS A 20 6.72 13.51 -4.44
N GLY A 21 7.17 14.70 -4.75
CA GLY A 21 6.55 15.94 -4.26
C GLY A 21 5.30 16.29 -5.06
N HIS A 22 4.23 16.61 -4.37
CA HIS A 22 2.95 16.98 -4.96
C HIS A 22 2.47 18.35 -4.45
N ALA A 23 3.39 19.32 -4.40
CA ALA A 23 3.10 20.65 -3.89
C ALA A 23 1.98 21.32 -4.68
N GLY A 24 0.98 21.82 -3.98
CA GLY A 24 -0.16 22.54 -4.57
C GLY A 24 -1.18 21.66 -5.31
N GLU A 25 -1.02 20.34 -5.30
CA GLU A 25 -1.95 19.41 -5.93
C GLU A 25 -2.83 18.70 -4.90
N GLN A 26 -4.04 18.35 -5.30
CA GLN A 26 -4.92 17.51 -4.49
C GLN A 26 -4.35 16.09 -4.43
N LEU A 27 -4.15 15.57 -3.22
CA LEU A 27 -3.62 14.24 -3.00
C LEU A 27 -4.71 13.16 -3.08
N ALA A 28 -4.33 12.00 -3.54
CA ALA A 28 -5.14 10.80 -3.51
C ALA A 28 -4.34 9.63 -2.93
N VAL A 29 -5.01 8.80 -2.16
CA VAL A 29 -4.46 7.52 -1.71
C VAL A 29 -4.97 6.44 -2.65
N VAL A 30 -4.06 5.62 -3.14
CA VAL A 30 -4.37 4.51 -4.05
C VAL A 30 -3.90 3.20 -3.44
N VAL A 31 -4.67 2.16 -3.63
CA VAL A 31 -4.34 0.82 -3.18
C VAL A 31 -4.55 -0.16 -4.33
N TRP A 32 -3.58 -1.03 -4.52
CA TRP A 32 -3.68 -2.18 -5.40
C TRP A 32 -3.73 -3.45 -4.55
N SER A 33 -4.63 -4.33 -4.88
CA SER A 33 -4.73 -5.65 -4.25
C SER A 33 -4.48 -6.76 -5.25
N ASP A 34 -3.95 -7.87 -4.78
CA ASP A 34 -3.69 -9.06 -5.56
C ASP A 34 -3.83 -10.30 -4.68
N ALA A 35 -4.16 -11.42 -5.28
CA ALA A 35 -4.28 -12.68 -4.58
C ALA A 35 -3.70 -13.84 -5.38
N ALA A 36 -2.96 -14.70 -4.70
CA ALA A 36 -2.54 -15.99 -5.25
C ALA A 36 -3.37 -17.10 -4.61
N TRP A 37 -4.30 -17.64 -5.41
CA TRP A 37 -5.22 -18.67 -4.95
C TRP A 37 -4.52 -20.00 -4.70
N ALA A 38 -4.79 -20.60 -3.53
CA ALA A 38 -4.34 -21.94 -3.15
C ALA A 38 -2.84 -22.21 -3.40
N ASN A 39 -2.01 -21.17 -3.32
CA ASN A 39 -0.59 -21.24 -3.65
C ASN A 39 0.31 -21.78 -2.52
N ARG A 40 -0.27 -22.10 -1.38
CA ARG A 40 0.46 -22.63 -0.21
C ARG A 40 0.28 -24.16 -0.08
N PRO A 41 1.19 -24.87 0.59
CA PRO A 41 1.10 -26.32 0.75
C PRO A 41 -0.20 -26.80 1.41
N ASP A 42 -0.80 -25.99 2.28
CA ASP A 42 -2.09 -26.26 2.95
C ASP A 42 -3.31 -25.80 2.13
N LEU A 43 -3.10 -25.47 0.85
CA LEU A 43 -4.12 -24.93 -0.07
C LEU A 43 -4.76 -23.62 0.39
N SER A 44 -4.12 -22.90 1.31
CA SER A 44 -4.52 -21.54 1.61
C SER A 44 -3.96 -20.56 0.56
N SER A 45 -4.61 -19.41 0.44
CA SER A 45 -4.23 -18.36 -0.49
C SER A 45 -3.31 -17.33 0.16
N THR A 46 -2.51 -16.66 -0.64
CA THR A 46 -1.73 -15.49 -0.24
C THR A 46 -2.44 -14.24 -0.75
N LEU A 47 -2.63 -13.29 0.13
CA LEU A 47 -3.23 -11.99 -0.19
C LEU A 47 -2.15 -10.91 -0.06
N GLY A 48 -2.20 -9.94 -0.95
CA GLY A 48 -1.28 -8.82 -0.93
C GLY A 48 -1.97 -7.50 -1.25
N PHE A 49 -1.44 -6.41 -0.73
CA PHE A 49 -1.80 -5.07 -1.17
C PHE A 49 -0.58 -4.15 -1.13
N PHE A 50 -0.68 -3.10 -1.91
CA PHE A 50 0.28 -2.01 -1.96
C PHE A 50 -0.49 -0.70 -1.93
N ALA A 51 -0.11 0.19 -1.02
CA ALA A 51 -0.72 1.51 -0.88
C ALA A 51 0.28 2.62 -1.15
N GLY A 52 -0.17 3.66 -1.81
CA GLY A 52 0.67 4.82 -2.12
C GLY A 52 -0.12 6.12 -2.17
N ILE A 53 0.62 7.22 -2.13
CA ILE A 53 0.09 8.57 -2.31
C ILE A 53 0.44 9.06 -3.71
N THR A 54 -0.53 9.63 -4.38
CA THR A 54 -0.40 10.25 -5.70
C THR A 54 -1.30 11.51 -5.77
N THR A 55 -1.45 12.07 -6.95
CA THR A 55 -2.37 13.17 -7.19
C THR A 55 -3.74 12.68 -7.62
N ALA A 56 -4.78 13.47 -7.36
CA ALA A 56 -6.14 13.17 -7.82
C ALA A 56 -6.25 13.07 -9.35
N LYS A 57 -5.30 13.61 -10.09
CA LYS A 57 -5.19 13.47 -11.56
C LYS A 57 -5.09 12.03 -12.05
N ILE A 58 -4.73 11.08 -11.18
CA ILE A 58 -4.70 9.66 -11.56
C ILE A 58 -6.08 9.16 -12.02
N LEU A 59 -7.15 9.77 -11.54
CA LEU A 59 -8.53 9.45 -11.95
C LEU A 59 -8.84 9.88 -13.39
N GLU A 60 -8.07 10.81 -13.94
CA GLU A 60 -8.19 11.28 -15.32
C GLU A 60 -7.42 10.39 -16.31
N GLY A 61 -6.68 9.42 -15.80
CA GLY A 61 -5.85 8.50 -16.58
C GLY A 61 -4.40 8.99 -16.74
N GLY A 62 -3.60 8.21 -17.45
CA GLY A 62 -2.19 8.49 -17.66
C GLY A 62 -1.26 7.92 -16.59
N ARG A 63 0.01 8.29 -16.68
CA ARG A 63 1.05 7.85 -15.73
C ARG A 63 1.34 8.96 -14.75
N HIS A 64 1.26 8.63 -13.46
CA HIS A 64 1.56 9.55 -12.37
C HIS A 64 2.54 8.90 -11.40
N GLY A 65 3.40 9.71 -10.78
CA GLY A 65 4.29 9.25 -9.72
C GLY A 65 3.49 8.85 -8.49
N VAL A 66 3.85 7.73 -7.89
CA VAL A 66 3.24 7.22 -6.65
C VAL A 66 4.31 7.09 -5.59
N THR A 67 4.10 7.71 -4.45
CA THR A 67 4.96 7.53 -3.27
C THR A 67 4.46 6.34 -2.48
N PRO A 68 5.25 5.26 -2.35
CA PRO A 68 4.88 4.11 -1.54
C PRO A 68 4.71 4.50 -0.06
N ILE A 69 3.64 4.03 0.58
CA ILE A 69 3.41 4.25 2.02
C ILE A 69 3.41 2.94 2.78
N HIS A 70 2.73 1.94 2.24
CA HIS A 70 2.52 0.69 2.95
C HIS A 70 2.30 -0.47 1.97
N HIS A 71 2.80 -1.62 2.32
CA HIS A 71 2.52 -2.87 1.62
C HIS A 71 2.44 -4.01 2.62
N LYS A 72 1.69 -5.03 2.27
CA LYS A 72 1.55 -6.21 3.09
C LYS A 72 1.30 -7.43 2.23
N THR A 73 1.90 -8.53 2.62
CA THR A 73 1.60 -9.85 2.10
C THR A 73 1.27 -10.78 3.26
N SER A 74 0.16 -11.45 3.21
CA SER A 74 -0.33 -12.28 4.31
C SER A 74 -1.04 -13.54 3.81
N LYS A 75 -1.15 -14.51 4.69
CA LYS A 75 -1.99 -15.68 4.48
C LYS A 75 -3.45 -15.28 4.62
N ALA A 76 -4.30 -15.74 3.70
CA ALA A 76 -5.73 -15.56 3.81
C ALA A 76 -6.27 -16.22 5.09
N LYS A 77 -7.11 -15.49 5.81
CA LYS A 77 -7.74 -15.99 7.05
C LYS A 77 -8.75 -17.10 6.78
N ARG A 78 -9.38 -17.08 5.60
CA ARG A 78 -10.38 -18.05 5.18
C ARG A 78 -9.92 -18.74 3.90
N LYS A 79 -10.21 -20.02 3.75
CA LYS A 79 -9.98 -20.73 2.50
C LYS A 79 -10.88 -20.17 1.40
N ALA A 80 -10.28 -19.74 0.32
CA ALA A 80 -11.01 -19.33 -0.87
C ALA A 80 -11.37 -20.57 -1.71
N ARG A 81 -12.62 -20.63 -2.15
CA ARG A 81 -13.09 -21.73 -3.00
C ARG A 81 -12.78 -21.54 -4.49
N SER A 82 -12.33 -20.34 -4.86
CA SER A 82 -11.97 -19.98 -6.22
C SER A 82 -10.97 -18.83 -6.22
N SER A 83 -10.32 -18.58 -7.35
CA SER A 83 -9.47 -17.41 -7.52
C SER A 83 -10.23 -16.10 -7.31
N LEU A 84 -11.45 -16.02 -7.81
CA LEU A 84 -12.33 -14.86 -7.59
C LEU A 84 -12.58 -14.62 -6.10
N SER A 85 -12.85 -15.68 -5.33
CA SER A 85 -13.05 -15.57 -3.88
C SER A 85 -11.77 -15.06 -3.16
N ALA A 86 -10.59 -15.47 -3.63
CA ALA A 86 -9.32 -14.96 -3.10
C ALA A 86 -9.12 -13.48 -3.43
N GLU A 87 -9.42 -13.07 -4.66
CA GLU A 87 -9.34 -11.66 -5.09
C GLU A 87 -10.29 -10.76 -4.29
N VAL A 88 -11.52 -11.21 -4.04
CA VAL A 88 -12.48 -10.47 -3.21
C VAL A 88 -11.99 -10.31 -1.78
N GLN A 89 -11.36 -11.32 -1.20
CA GLN A 89 -10.76 -11.22 0.14
C GLN A 89 -9.60 -10.21 0.13
N ALA A 90 -8.73 -10.24 -0.88
CA ALA A 90 -7.63 -9.28 -1.01
C ALA A 90 -8.15 -7.84 -1.16
N LEU A 91 -9.19 -7.65 -1.95
CA LEU A 91 -9.84 -6.35 -2.14
C LEU A 91 -10.46 -5.83 -0.84
N ALA A 92 -11.13 -6.67 -0.07
CA ALA A 92 -11.71 -6.30 1.22
C ALA A 92 -10.65 -5.87 2.24
N ASP A 93 -9.54 -6.61 2.31
CA ASP A 93 -8.40 -6.24 3.17
C ASP A 93 -7.78 -4.92 2.72
N ALA A 94 -7.60 -4.72 1.43
CA ALA A 94 -7.06 -3.49 0.85
C ALA A 94 -7.98 -2.28 1.12
N GLU A 95 -9.28 -2.45 1.03
CA GLU A 95 -10.26 -1.39 1.34
C GLU A 95 -10.18 -0.94 2.80
N GLN A 96 -10.07 -1.87 3.74
CA GLN A 96 -9.88 -1.54 5.15
C GLN A 96 -8.60 -0.75 5.39
N GLU A 97 -7.51 -1.15 4.77
CA GLU A 97 -6.22 -0.44 4.87
C GLU A 97 -6.28 0.94 4.21
N LEU A 98 -6.99 1.06 3.10
CA LEU A 98 -7.22 2.36 2.45
C LEU A 98 -7.95 3.32 3.38
N LEU A 99 -9.03 2.88 4.01
CA LEU A 99 -9.78 3.69 4.97
C LEU A 99 -8.91 4.10 6.16
N PHE A 100 -8.17 3.15 6.73
CA PHE A 100 -7.28 3.40 7.86
C PHE A 100 -6.17 4.40 7.49
N THR A 101 -5.55 4.24 6.33
CA THR A 101 -4.52 5.15 5.82
C THR A 101 -5.07 6.57 5.62
N ARG A 102 -6.26 6.69 5.07
CA ARG A 102 -6.93 7.98 4.89
C ARG A 102 -7.19 8.68 6.23
N LEU A 103 -7.65 7.93 7.24
CA LEU A 103 -7.87 8.48 8.58
C LEU A 103 -6.56 8.93 9.23
N GLN A 104 -5.50 8.15 9.12
CA GLN A 104 -4.18 8.52 9.64
C GLN A 104 -3.65 9.79 8.97
N LEU A 105 -3.76 9.91 7.67
CA LEU A 105 -3.33 11.11 6.93
C LEU A 105 -4.18 12.33 7.30
N ALA A 106 -5.49 12.17 7.46
CA ALA A 106 -6.38 13.25 7.87
C ALA A 106 -5.99 13.79 9.26
N VAL A 107 -5.71 12.91 10.21
CA VAL A 107 -5.22 13.29 11.54
C VAL A 107 -3.86 13.98 11.48
N PHE A 108 -2.93 13.45 10.69
CA PHE A 108 -1.60 14.03 10.50
C PHE A 108 -1.68 15.45 9.92
N PHE A 109 -2.47 15.66 8.89
CA PHE A 109 -2.67 16.99 8.31
C PHE A 109 -3.39 17.95 9.26
N ALA A 110 -4.37 17.48 10.03
CA ALA A 110 -5.04 18.29 11.04
C ALA A 110 -4.08 18.77 12.13
N ILE A 111 -3.21 17.90 12.65
CA ILE A 111 -2.18 18.26 13.63
C ILE A 111 -1.18 19.26 13.04
N ARG A 112 -0.75 19.06 11.81
CA ARG A 112 0.18 19.97 11.15
C ARG A 112 -0.43 21.37 10.93
N CYS A 113 -1.68 21.43 10.53
CA CYS A 113 -2.40 22.71 10.39
C CYS A 113 -2.56 23.42 11.74
N ALA A 114 -2.86 22.69 12.81
CA ALA A 114 -2.94 23.24 14.17
C ALA A 114 -1.58 23.77 14.67
N GLY A 115 -0.48 23.08 14.32
CA GLY A 115 0.89 23.50 14.67
C GLY A 115 1.36 24.74 13.92
N THR A 116 0.77 25.07 12.77
CA THR A 116 1.08 26.29 12.02
C THR A 116 0.26 27.48 12.47
N MET A 117 -0.80 27.28 13.25
CA MET A 117 -1.52 28.33 13.96
C MET A 117 -0.77 28.71 15.25
N SER A 118 0.42 29.30 15.09
CA SER A 118 1.10 29.95 16.19
C SER A 118 0.25 31.13 16.65
N PRO A 119 -0.08 31.28 17.95
CA PRO A 119 -0.75 32.46 18.42
C PRO A 119 0.17 33.67 18.15
N ARG A 120 -0.29 34.57 17.34
CA ARG A 120 0.39 35.84 17.16
C ARG A 120 0.34 36.60 18.48
N PRO A 121 1.45 37.13 18.94
CA PRO A 121 1.44 37.99 20.12
C PRO A 121 0.61 39.25 19.90
#